data_4919bd4998da38390bcb11210af04f79
#
_entry.id   4919bd4998da38390bcb11210af04f79
#
_cell.length_a   1.000
_cell.length_b   1.000
_cell.length_c   1.000
_cell.angle_alpha   90.00
_cell.angle_beta   90.00
_cell.angle_gamma   90.00
#
_symmetry.space_group_name_H-M   'P 1'
#
loop_
_entity.id
_entity.type
_entity.pdbx_description
1 polymer ?
#
loop_
_entity_poly.entity_id
_entity_poly.type
_entity_poly.pdbx_seq_one_letter_code
_entity_poly.pdbx_strand_id
1 'polypeptide(L)'
;MHRAMKLGTLREVLGCLLQRGLIDVGMIGGAQSDRYANINSTLIGRPNAIRRRLPGSGGANDMASHCPRLIVITHHERRRFPERCDYITSPGFLDGPGGRERAGLRKEFTVTVITDLAVMENDPETCALRILKVMPGVTIDAVRAETGFRPEVAPGVTEVDPPAPEDLRVLRDELDPARVYLKEEETLPTSRR
;
A
#
# COMPACT_ATOMS: atom_id res chain seq x y z
N MET A 1 6.55 21.90 4.76
CA MET A 1 5.69 21.96 5.97
C MET A 1 4.76 23.18 5.98
N HIS A 2 4.96 24.18 5.12
CA HIS A 2 4.19 25.44 5.14
C HIS A 2 2.68 25.32 4.83
N ARG A 3 2.20 24.15 4.36
CA ARG A 3 0.78 23.92 4.02
C ARG A 3 0.09 22.92 4.96
N ALA A 4 0.74 22.47 6.02
CA ALA A 4 0.11 21.59 6.98
C ALA A 4 -0.92 22.36 7.83
N MET A 5 -2.14 21.84 7.93
CA MET A 5 -3.18 22.45 8.79
C MET A 5 -2.83 22.38 10.27
N LYS A 6 -2.10 21.34 10.67
CA LYS A 6 -1.63 21.16 12.05
C LYS A 6 -0.31 20.42 12.07
N LEU A 7 0.60 20.85 12.91
CA LEU A 7 1.80 20.13 13.29
C LEU A 7 1.61 19.59 14.70
N GLY A 8 2.05 18.38 14.95
CA GLY A 8 1.95 17.73 16.26
C GLY A 8 3.05 16.70 16.44
N THR A 9 3.23 16.26 17.67
CA THR A 9 4.10 15.13 17.99
C THR A 9 3.48 13.81 17.48
N LEU A 10 4.29 12.76 17.32
CA LEU A 10 3.78 11.41 16.99
C LEU A 10 2.71 10.95 18.00
N ARG A 11 2.90 11.27 19.28
CA ARG A 11 1.93 10.95 20.34
C ARG A 11 0.59 11.64 20.14
N GLU A 12 0.59 12.90 19.76
CA GLU A 12 -0.67 13.64 19.50
C GLU A 12 -1.35 13.12 18.23
N VAL A 13 -0.57 12.93 17.15
CA VAL A 13 -1.14 12.52 15.86
C VAL A 13 -1.63 11.07 15.90
N LEU A 14 -0.79 10.12 16.30
CA LEU A 14 -1.15 8.70 16.32
C LEU A 14 -1.97 8.31 17.56
N GLY A 15 -1.55 8.75 18.74
CA GLY A 15 -2.19 8.38 20.00
C GLY A 15 -3.48 9.14 20.31
N CYS A 16 -3.66 10.37 19.81
CA CYS A 16 -4.83 11.16 20.11
C CYS A 16 -5.76 11.34 18.90
N LEU A 17 -5.24 11.89 17.79
CA LEU A 17 -6.10 12.20 16.63
C LEU A 17 -6.53 10.93 15.89
N LEU A 18 -5.59 10.05 15.59
CA LEU A 18 -5.84 8.83 14.83
C LEU A 18 -6.75 7.86 15.60
N GLN A 19 -6.45 7.57 16.87
CA GLN A 19 -7.25 6.65 17.69
C GLN A 19 -8.66 7.16 17.95
N ARG A 20 -8.89 8.47 17.90
CA ARG A 20 -10.22 9.07 18.00
C ARG A 20 -10.97 9.13 16.67
N GLY A 21 -10.38 8.61 15.58
CA GLY A 21 -11.01 8.60 14.27
C GLY A 21 -11.08 9.97 13.59
N LEU A 22 -10.20 10.89 13.96
CA LEU A 22 -10.12 12.23 13.35
C LEU A 22 -9.21 12.27 12.12
N ILE A 23 -8.70 11.12 11.70
CA ILE A 23 -7.86 10.94 10.50
C ILE A 23 -8.54 9.91 9.59
N ASP A 24 -8.92 10.34 8.40
CA ASP A 24 -9.68 9.53 7.46
C ASP A 24 -8.81 8.61 6.61
N VAL A 25 -7.56 8.99 6.33
CA VAL A 25 -6.67 8.26 5.41
C VAL A 25 -5.30 8.11 6.02
N GLY A 26 -4.80 6.88 6.06
CA GLY A 26 -3.40 6.55 6.34
C GLY A 26 -2.67 6.19 5.06
N MET A 27 -1.42 6.64 4.91
CA MET A 27 -0.56 6.24 3.79
C MET A 27 0.69 5.58 4.35
N ILE A 28 1.00 4.37 3.89
CA ILE A 28 2.17 3.61 4.33
C ILE A 28 2.87 2.92 3.16
N GLY A 29 4.12 2.57 3.36
CA GLY A 29 4.85 1.63 2.51
C GLY A 29 5.06 0.30 3.22
N GLY A 30 5.56 -0.70 2.50
CA GLY A 30 5.88 -2.00 3.07
C GLY A 30 6.83 -2.80 2.20
N ALA A 31 7.50 -3.78 2.81
CA ALA A 31 8.36 -4.70 2.08
C ALA A 31 7.59 -5.89 1.49
N GLN A 32 6.48 -6.27 2.12
CA GLN A 32 5.54 -7.27 1.62
C GLN A 32 4.11 -6.83 1.89
N SER A 33 3.21 -7.18 0.96
CA SER A 33 1.76 -7.12 1.10
C SER A 33 1.17 -8.45 0.64
N ASP A 34 0.41 -9.14 1.47
CA ASP A 34 -0.19 -10.41 1.09
C ASP A 34 -1.58 -10.25 0.46
N ARG A 35 -2.21 -11.37 0.12
CA ARG A 35 -3.54 -11.38 -0.52
C ARG A 35 -4.64 -10.67 0.26
N TYR A 36 -4.50 -10.52 1.58
CA TYR A 36 -5.43 -9.84 2.46
C TYR A 36 -4.96 -8.44 2.86
N ALA A 37 -4.00 -7.90 2.09
CA ALA A 37 -3.40 -6.58 2.33
C ALA A 37 -2.76 -6.45 3.73
N ASN A 38 -2.32 -7.54 4.34
CA ASN A 38 -1.46 -7.46 5.51
C ASN A 38 -0.09 -6.96 5.07
N ILE A 39 0.51 -6.05 5.83
CA ILE A 39 1.76 -5.40 5.46
C ILE A 39 2.89 -5.82 6.40
N ASN A 40 4.02 -6.18 5.81
CA ASN A 40 5.24 -6.49 6.53
C ASN A 40 6.29 -5.39 6.30
N SER A 41 6.74 -4.79 7.37
CA SER A 41 7.88 -3.87 7.43
C SER A 41 8.86 -4.22 8.56
N THR A 42 8.77 -5.44 9.14
CA THR A 42 9.56 -5.82 10.32
C THR A 42 10.68 -6.81 10.00
N LEU A 43 10.40 -7.90 9.30
CA LEU A 43 11.40 -8.92 8.99
C LEU A 43 11.06 -9.74 7.74
N ILE A 44 12.07 -10.26 7.09
CA ILE A 44 11.95 -11.27 6.05
C ILE A 44 12.47 -12.60 6.60
N GLY A 45 11.71 -13.67 6.40
CA GLY A 45 11.93 -14.98 6.98
C GLY A 45 10.97 -15.25 8.14
N ARG A 46 11.27 -16.26 8.95
CA ARG A 46 10.47 -16.61 10.14
C ARG A 46 11.05 -16.00 11.40
N PRO A 47 10.28 -15.74 12.46
CA PRO A 47 10.79 -15.18 13.72
C PRO A 47 11.98 -15.93 14.33
N ASN A 48 12.04 -17.24 14.13
CA ASN A 48 13.13 -18.12 14.59
C ASN A 48 14.23 -18.33 13.51
N ALA A 49 14.08 -17.79 12.29
CA ALA A 49 15.03 -17.91 11.19
C ALA A 49 14.97 -16.65 10.31
N ILE A 50 15.34 -15.52 10.92
CA ILE A 50 15.27 -14.19 10.27
C ILE A 50 16.39 -14.09 9.23
N ARG A 51 16.01 -13.86 7.96
CA ARG A 51 16.95 -13.60 6.87
C ARG A 51 17.35 -12.13 6.78
N ARG A 52 16.42 -11.23 7.06
CA ARG A 52 16.64 -9.78 7.03
C ARG A 52 15.73 -9.07 8.03
N ARG A 53 16.29 -8.14 8.79
CA ARG A 53 15.52 -7.18 9.58
C ARG A 53 15.22 -5.94 8.75
N LEU A 54 14.03 -5.40 8.96
CA LEU A 54 13.51 -4.18 8.34
C LEU A 54 13.32 -3.11 9.42
N PRO A 55 13.00 -1.85 9.06
CA PRO A 55 12.88 -0.76 10.03
C PRO A 55 11.83 -0.96 11.14
N GLY A 56 10.82 -1.81 10.91
CA GLY A 56 9.73 -2.03 11.85
C GLY A 56 8.48 -1.22 11.53
N SER A 57 7.58 -1.10 12.50
CA SER A 57 6.27 -0.50 12.32
C SER A 57 6.32 1.03 12.19
N GLY A 58 7.12 1.72 12.99
CA GLY A 58 6.85 3.15 13.19
C GLY A 58 5.37 3.36 13.58
N GLY A 59 4.69 4.26 12.89
CA GLY A 59 3.24 4.48 13.04
C GLY A 59 2.35 3.65 12.11
N ALA A 60 2.92 2.75 11.30
CA ALA A 60 2.16 2.04 10.26
C ALA A 60 1.12 1.07 10.86
N ASN A 61 1.44 0.43 12.00
CA ASN A 61 0.47 -0.42 12.70
C ASN A 61 -0.73 0.39 13.20
N ASP A 62 -0.49 1.55 13.81
CA ASP A 62 -1.55 2.43 14.28
C ASP A 62 -2.44 2.89 13.13
N MET A 63 -1.84 3.29 11.99
CA MET A 63 -2.59 3.68 10.79
C MET A 63 -3.46 2.55 10.27
N ALA A 64 -2.91 1.35 10.12
CA ALA A 64 -3.65 0.19 9.62
C ALA A 64 -4.74 -0.29 10.60
N SER A 65 -4.58 -0.03 11.89
CA SER A 65 -5.54 -0.42 12.92
C SER A 65 -6.70 0.56 13.05
N HIS A 66 -6.46 1.86 12.89
CA HIS A 66 -7.40 2.91 13.27
C HIS A 66 -7.93 3.76 12.10
N CYS A 67 -7.18 3.96 10.99
CA CYS A 67 -7.73 4.66 9.83
C CYS A 67 -8.84 3.85 9.15
N PRO A 68 -9.93 4.49 8.72
CA PRO A 68 -10.94 3.80 7.90
C PRO A 68 -10.45 3.47 6.49
N ARG A 69 -9.51 4.25 5.96
CA ARG A 69 -8.94 4.05 4.61
C ARG A 69 -7.42 4.00 4.69
N LEU A 70 -6.83 2.94 4.17
CA LEU A 70 -5.38 2.76 4.09
C LEU A 70 -4.94 2.77 2.62
N ILE A 71 -3.95 3.59 2.30
CA ILE A 71 -3.28 3.57 1.01
C ILE A 71 -1.88 2.99 1.22
N VAL A 72 -1.56 1.98 0.45
CA VAL A 72 -0.24 1.33 0.44
C VAL A 72 0.44 1.66 -0.87
N ILE A 73 1.65 2.21 -0.83
CA ILE A 73 2.44 2.53 -2.03
C ILE A 73 3.71 1.71 -2.00
N THR A 74 3.93 0.91 -3.05
CA THR A 74 5.13 0.05 -3.17
C THR A 74 5.37 -0.35 -4.63
N HIS A 75 6.59 -0.79 -4.96
CA HIS A 75 6.87 -1.41 -6.26
C HIS A 75 6.19 -2.76 -6.39
N HIS A 76 5.76 -3.11 -7.60
CA HIS A 76 5.13 -4.40 -7.88
C HIS A 76 6.19 -5.42 -8.26
N GLU A 77 6.56 -6.25 -7.31
CA GLU A 77 7.52 -7.33 -7.49
C GLU A 77 7.00 -8.58 -6.79
N ARG A 78 7.14 -9.75 -7.39
CA ARG A 78 6.63 -11.02 -6.84
C ARG A 78 7.05 -11.27 -5.39
N ARG A 79 8.26 -10.88 -5.01
CA ARG A 79 8.75 -11.01 -3.63
C ARG A 79 8.04 -10.09 -2.63
N ARG A 80 7.41 -9.01 -3.12
CA ARG A 80 6.65 -8.05 -2.31
C ARG A 80 5.18 -8.41 -2.16
N PHE A 81 4.69 -9.29 -3.03
CA PHE A 81 3.32 -9.77 -3.01
C PHE A 81 3.25 -11.29 -2.80
N PRO A 82 3.75 -11.82 -1.65
CA PRO A 82 3.63 -13.24 -1.34
C PRO A 82 2.18 -13.63 -1.05
N GLU A 83 1.85 -14.93 -1.11
CA GLU A 83 0.54 -15.44 -0.68
C GLU A 83 0.24 -15.08 0.79
N ARG A 84 1.27 -15.11 1.65
CA ARG A 84 1.25 -14.65 3.04
C ARG A 84 2.53 -13.90 3.36
N CYS A 85 2.40 -12.81 4.11
CA CYS A 85 3.54 -12.10 4.66
C CYS A 85 4.34 -12.98 5.63
N ASP A 86 5.65 -12.86 5.62
CA ASP A 86 6.53 -13.53 6.58
C ASP A 86 6.24 -13.08 8.03
N TYR A 87 5.77 -11.86 8.18
CA TYR A 87 5.35 -11.25 9.44
C TYR A 87 4.28 -10.17 9.17
N ILE A 88 3.27 -10.06 9.99
CA ILE A 88 2.27 -8.99 9.90
C ILE A 88 2.67 -7.86 10.84
N THR A 89 3.22 -6.79 10.27
CA THR A 89 3.53 -5.57 11.02
C THR A 89 2.29 -4.71 11.17
N SER A 90 1.55 -4.55 10.08
CA SER A 90 0.36 -3.70 10.00
C SER A 90 -0.79 -4.55 9.44
N PRO A 91 -1.90 -4.69 10.19
CA PRO A 91 -2.98 -5.59 9.79
C PRO A 91 -3.80 -5.01 8.63
N GLY A 92 -3.93 -5.81 7.57
CA GLY A 92 -4.99 -5.66 6.58
C GLY A 92 -6.27 -6.34 7.08
N PHE A 93 -6.71 -7.37 6.34
CA PHE A 93 -7.85 -8.20 6.73
C PHE A 93 -7.46 -9.51 7.43
N LEU A 94 -6.19 -9.64 7.83
CA LEU A 94 -5.62 -10.78 8.55
C LEU A 94 -5.77 -12.10 7.77
N ASP A 95 -6.69 -12.94 8.15
CA ASP A 95 -7.01 -14.22 7.52
C ASP A 95 -8.28 -14.18 6.63
N GLY A 96 -8.76 -12.97 6.32
CA GLY A 96 -9.92 -12.74 5.45
C GLY A 96 -11.17 -12.28 6.19
N PRO A 97 -12.37 -12.65 5.70
CA PRO A 97 -13.63 -12.15 6.24
C PRO A 97 -13.78 -12.37 7.75
N GLY A 98 -14.15 -11.30 8.46
CA GLY A 98 -14.27 -11.29 9.92
C GLY A 98 -12.94 -11.30 10.70
N GLY A 99 -11.79 -11.35 10.02
CA GLY A 99 -10.48 -11.38 10.67
C GLY A 99 -10.23 -10.15 11.53
N ARG A 100 -10.57 -8.97 11.04
CA ARG A 100 -10.43 -7.70 11.77
C ARG A 100 -11.33 -7.67 13.03
N GLU A 101 -12.58 -8.11 12.91
CA GLU A 101 -13.52 -8.15 14.03
C GLU A 101 -13.05 -9.09 15.14
N ARG A 102 -12.58 -10.28 14.78
CA ARG A 102 -12.01 -11.25 15.75
C ARG A 102 -10.79 -10.70 16.48
N ALA A 103 -10.03 -9.83 15.82
CA ALA A 103 -8.85 -9.17 16.40
C ALA A 103 -9.19 -7.87 17.15
N GLY A 104 -10.47 -7.49 17.27
CA GLY A 104 -10.88 -6.23 17.92
C GLY A 104 -10.50 -4.96 17.12
N LEU A 105 -10.23 -5.11 15.83
CA LEU A 105 -9.90 -3.99 14.94
C LEU A 105 -11.19 -3.41 14.33
N ARG A 106 -11.06 -2.18 13.84
CA ARG A 106 -12.15 -1.49 13.15
C ARG A 106 -12.66 -2.32 11.96
N LYS A 107 -13.99 -2.48 11.88
CA LYS A 107 -14.67 -3.24 10.82
C LYS A 107 -14.72 -2.45 9.51
N GLU A 108 -15.12 -1.16 9.61
CA GLU A 108 -15.19 -0.26 8.46
C GLU A 108 -13.76 0.11 8.05
N PHE A 109 -13.24 -0.64 7.10
CA PHE A 109 -11.86 -0.51 6.65
C PHE A 109 -11.75 -0.86 5.17
N THR A 110 -10.99 -0.05 4.45
CA THR A 110 -10.64 -0.31 3.05
C THR A 110 -9.16 -0.13 2.83
N VAL A 111 -8.59 -0.93 1.94
CA VAL A 111 -7.19 -0.82 1.53
C VAL A 111 -7.13 -0.62 0.03
N THR A 112 -6.38 0.39 -0.38
CA THR A 112 -5.97 0.58 -1.77
C THR A 112 -4.45 0.39 -1.85
N VAL A 113 -4.00 -0.51 -2.69
CA VAL A 113 -2.58 -0.75 -2.97
C VAL A 113 -2.25 -0.18 -4.33
N ILE A 114 -1.36 0.80 -4.37
CA ILE A 114 -0.91 1.49 -5.58
C ILE A 114 0.53 1.07 -5.88
N THR A 115 0.73 0.59 -7.09
CA THR A 115 2.05 0.13 -7.57
C THR A 115 2.37 0.72 -8.94
N ASP A 116 3.56 0.45 -9.43
CA ASP A 116 3.98 0.76 -10.79
C ASP A 116 3.31 -0.12 -11.88
N LEU A 117 2.58 -1.17 -11.50
CA LEU A 117 1.84 -2.02 -12.45
C LEU A 117 0.32 -1.89 -12.35
N ALA A 118 -0.21 -1.67 -11.15
CA ALA A 118 -1.66 -1.70 -10.92
C ALA A 118 -2.10 -0.88 -9.70
N VAL A 119 -3.38 -0.55 -9.68
CA VAL A 119 -4.12 -0.18 -8.48
C VAL A 119 -4.98 -1.38 -8.09
N MET A 120 -4.80 -1.85 -6.87
CA MET A 120 -5.57 -2.94 -6.30
C MET A 120 -6.36 -2.46 -5.08
N GLU A 121 -7.48 -3.07 -4.81
CA GLU A 121 -8.30 -2.84 -3.62
C GLU A 121 -8.75 -4.16 -3.01
N ASN A 122 -9.22 -4.13 -1.77
CA ASN A 122 -9.87 -5.31 -1.20
C ASN A 122 -11.28 -5.51 -1.76
N ASP A 123 -11.59 -6.73 -2.11
CA ASP A 123 -12.96 -7.13 -2.42
C ASP A 123 -13.83 -7.07 -1.16
N PRO A 124 -15.06 -6.53 -1.21
CA PRO A 124 -15.92 -6.36 -0.04
C PRO A 124 -16.36 -7.68 0.64
N GLU A 125 -16.48 -8.77 -0.13
CA GLU A 125 -16.97 -10.06 0.37
C GLU A 125 -15.81 -10.96 0.80
N THR A 126 -14.81 -11.11 -0.06
CA THR A 126 -13.67 -12.02 0.19
C THR A 126 -12.54 -11.36 0.98
N CYS A 127 -12.52 -10.04 1.09
CA CYS A 127 -11.45 -9.23 1.67
C CYS A 127 -10.09 -9.39 0.95
N ALA A 128 -10.03 -10.17 -0.12
CA ALA A 128 -8.81 -10.38 -0.89
C ALA A 128 -8.53 -9.19 -1.82
N LEU A 129 -7.26 -8.91 -2.09
CA LEU A 129 -6.87 -7.91 -3.07
C LEU A 129 -7.29 -8.35 -4.48
N ARG A 130 -7.95 -7.46 -5.20
CA ARG A 130 -8.31 -7.58 -6.60
C ARG A 130 -7.77 -6.40 -7.41
N ILE A 131 -7.51 -6.62 -8.69
CA ILE A 131 -7.04 -5.58 -9.62
C ILE A 131 -8.22 -4.67 -9.95
N LEU A 132 -8.11 -3.40 -9.59
CA LEU A 132 -9.12 -2.36 -9.89
C LEU A 132 -8.78 -1.63 -11.19
N LYS A 133 -7.49 -1.25 -11.37
CA LYS A 133 -6.97 -0.61 -12.57
C LYS A 133 -5.57 -1.14 -12.86
N VAL A 134 -5.15 -1.06 -14.13
CA VAL A 134 -3.76 -1.32 -14.53
C VAL A 134 -3.08 -0.02 -14.94
N MET A 135 -1.76 0.06 -14.82
CA MET A 135 -1.01 1.20 -15.34
C MET A 135 -0.99 1.19 -16.86
N PRO A 136 -0.81 2.35 -17.53
CA PRO A 136 -0.81 2.44 -18.99
C PRO A 136 0.15 1.44 -19.63
N GLY A 137 -0.35 0.66 -20.59
CA GLY A 137 0.42 -0.36 -21.30
C GLY A 137 0.70 -1.64 -20.51
N VAL A 138 0.20 -1.79 -19.29
CA VAL A 138 0.37 -2.98 -18.46
C VAL A 138 -0.81 -3.93 -18.66
N THR A 139 -0.53 -5.22 -18.85
CA THR A 139 -1.57 -6.25 -18.95
C THR A 139 -1.88 -6.89 -17.59
N ILE A 140 -3.10 -7.41 -17.43
CA ILE A 140 -3.51 -8.16 -16.22
C ILE A 140 -2.57 -9.35 -15.99
N ASP A 141 -2.12 -10.02 -17.06
CA ASP A 141 -1.22 -11.15 -16.95
C ASP A 141 0.18 -10.75 -16.46
N ALA A 142 0.66 -9.57 -16.84
CA ALA A 142 1.90 -9.00 -16.29
C ALA A 142 1.78 -8.76 -14.77
N VAL A 143 0.65 -8.17 -14.31
CA VAL A 143 0.39 -7.99 -12.87
C VAL A 143 0.37 -9.34 -12.14
N ARG A 144 -0.31 -10.35 -12.71
CA ARG A 144 -0.37 -11.71 -12.12
C ARG A 144 0.98 -12.40 -12.07
N ALA A 145 1.83 -12.21 -13.08
CA ALA A 145 3.17 -12.80 -13.12
C ALA A 145 4.05 -12.29 -11.98
N GLU A 146 3.89 -11.00 -11.62
CA GLU A 146 4.64 -10.37 -10.53
C GLU A 146 3.91 -10.45 -9.16
N THR A 147 2.82 -11.22 -9.06
CA THR A 147 2.08 -11.46 -7.81
C THR A 147 2.25 -12.92 -7.36
N GLY A 148 2.54 -13.16 -6.10
CA GLY A 148 2.72 -14.50 -5.53
C GLY A 148 1.43 -15.25 -5.22
N PHE A 149 0.29 -14.58 -5.31
CA PHE A 149 -1.06 -15.14 -5.32
C PHE A 149 -1.76 -14.78 -6.63
N ARG A 150 -2.94 -15.31 -6.87
CA ARG A 150 -3.74 -14.96 -8.05
C ARG A 150 -4.78 -13.91 -7.68
N PRO A 151 -4.53 -12.60 -7.95
CA PRO A 151 -5.53 -11.58 -7.68
C PRO A 151 -6.72 -11.75 -8.61
N GLU A 152 -7.90 -11.55 -8.07
CA GLU A 152 -9.12 -11.40 -8.87
C GLU A 152 -9.08 -10.09 -9.64
N VAL A 153 -9.99 -9.93 -10.59
CA VAL A 153 -10.11 -8.72 -11.40
C VAL A 153 -11.47 -8.11 -11.11
N ALA A 154 -11.48 -6.85 -10.72
CA ALA A 154 -12.75 -6.15 -10.48
C ALA A 154 -13.56 -6.05 -11.78
N PRO A 155 -14.89 -6.08 -11.72
CA PRO A 155 -15.73 -5.79 -12.89
C PRO A 155 -15.39 -4.41 -13.47
N GLY A 156 -15.20 -4.34 -14.80
CA GLY A 156 -14.96 -3.06 -15.48
C GLY A 156 -13.54 -2.49 -15.24
N VAL A 157 -12.55 -3.35 -15.05
CA VAL A 157 -11.13 -2.92 -14.95
C VAL A 157 -10.75 -2.01 -16.13
N THR A 158 -10.08 -0.90 -15.85
CA THR A 158 -9.63 0.08 -16.84
C THR A 158 -8.15 0.41 -16.62
N GLU A 159 -7.55 1.14 -17.55
CA GLU A 159 -6.25 1.76 -17.30
C GLU A 159 -6.39 2.97 -16.37
N VAL A 160 -5.31 3.28 -15.69
CA VAL A 160 -5.20 4.52 -14.90
C VAL A 160 -5.07 5.70 -15.86
N ASP A 161 -5.89 6.72 -15.65
CA ASP A 161 -5.77 7.96 -16.41
C ASP A 161 -4.43 8.63 -16.12
N PRO A 162 -3.74 9.18 -17.14
CA PRO A 162 -2.50 9.91 -16.91
C PRO A 162 -2.77 11.14 -16.03
N PRO A 163 -1.80 11.53 -15.18
CA PRO A 163 -1.95 12.75 -14.37
C PRO A 163 -2.08 13.97 -15.25
N ALA A 164 -2.83 14.98 -14.80
CA ALA A 164 -2.93 16.24 -15.54
C ALA A 164 -1.56 16.93 -15.62
N PRO A 165 -1.26 17.64 -16.72
CA PRO A 165 0.01 18.36 -16.86
C PRO A 165 0.30 19.33 -15.70
N GLU A 166 -0.75 19.94 -15.15
CA GLU A 166 -0.64 20.84 -14.00
C GLU A 166 -0.23 20.11 -12.72
N ASP A 167 -0.76 18.90 -12.48
CA ASP A 167 -0.36 18.08 -11.34
C ASP A 167 1.12 17.70 -11.41
N LEU A 168 1.59 17.37 -12.62
CA LEU A 168 3.00 17.08 -12.86
C LEU A 168 3.88 18.32 -12.64
N ARG A 169 3.42 19.50 -13.07
CA ARG A 169 4.11 20.75 -12.85
C ARG A 169 4.24 21.04 -11.36
N VAL A 170 3.12 21.00 -10.63
CA VAL A 170 3.12 21.24 -9.19
C VAL A 170 4.03 20.26 -8.47
N LEU A 171 3.96 18.97 -8.83
CA LEU A 171 4.78 17.93 -8.23
C LEU A 171 6.27 18.15 -8.47
N ARG A 172 6.66 18.48 -9.72
CA ARG A 172 8.07 18.61 -10.14
C ARG A 172 8.69 19.93 -9.76
N ASP A 173 7.95 21.03 -9.89
CA ASP A 173 8.51 22.37 -9.80
C ASP A 173 8.26 23.02 -8.44
N GLU A 174 7.18 22.67 -7.74
CA GLU A 174 6.84 23.25 -6.45
C GLU A 174 7.12 22.33 -5.26
N LEU A 175 6.83 21.03 -5.38
CA LEU A 175 6.94 20.07 -4.26
C LEU A 175 8.31 19.40 -4.20
N ASP A 176 8.90 19.05 -5.33
CA ASP A 176 10.21 18.38 -5.40
C ASP A 176 11.13 19.03 -6.47
N PRO A 177 11.39 20.36 -6.40
CA PRO A 177 12.24 21.05 -7.37
C PRO A 177 13.68 20.52 -7.39
N ALA A 178 14.14 19.96 -6.27
CA ALA A 178 15.48 19.36 -6.15
C ALA A 178 15.54 17.89 -6.61
N ARG A 179 14.42 17.31 -7.10
CA ARG A 179 14.33 15.90 -7.54
C ARG A 179 14.83 14.89 -6.49
N VAL A 180 14.56 15.16 -5.21
CA VAL A 180 14.97 14.31 -4.11
C VAL A 180 14.15 13.00 -4.08
N TYR A 181 12.86 13.10 -4.36
CA TYR A 181 11.91 11.99 -4.35
C TYR A 181 11.60 11.48 -5.74
N LEU A 182 11.41 12.39 -6.70
CA LEU A 182 11.17 12.08 -8.10
C LEU A 182 12.50 12.12 -8.85
N LYS A 183 13.29 11.07 -8.73
CA LYS A 183 14.48 10.93 -9.57
C LYS A 183 14.07 11.00 -11.04
N GLU A 184 14.88 11.66 -11.87
CA GLU A 184 14.71 11.57 -13.31
C GLU A 184 14.70 10.13 -13.72
N GLU A 185 13.78 9.76 -14.60
CA GLU A 185 13.62 8.40 -15.08
C GLU A 185 14.98 7.82 -15.46
N GLU A 186 15.46 6.84 -14.69
CA GLU A 186 16.15 5.76 -15.33
C GLU A 186 15.12 5.19 -16.31
N THR A 187 15.29 5.54 -17.59
CA THR A 187 14.53 5.01 -18.72
C THR A 187 14.29 3.53 -18.45
N LEU A 188 13.03 3.20 -18.21
CA LEU A 188 12.62 1.79 -18.13
C LEU A 188 13.21 1.12 -19.36
N PRO A 189 14.01 0.06 -19.23
CA PRO A 189 14.53 -0.65 -20.37
C PRO A 189 13.32 -1.14 -21.18
N THR A 190 13.07 -0.43 -22.27
CA THR A 190 12.18 -0.92 -23.33
C THR A 190 12.68 -2.29 -23.75
N SER A 191 11.80 -3.26 -23.61
CA SER A 191 11.98 -4.65 -24.04
C SER A 191 12.62 -5.62 -23.03
N ARG A 192 11.78 -6.22 -22.21
CA ARG A 192 11.91 -7.68 -22.08
C ARG A 192 10.85 -8.30 -23.00
N ARG A 193 11.31 -8.65 -24.21
CA ARG A 193 10.60 -9.59 -25.09
C ARG A 193 10.66 -10.98 -24.48
#